data_2e331fa772f76903a9ed99e42ed617f0
#
_entry.id   2e331fa772f76903a9ed99e42ed617f0
#
_cell.length_a   1.000
_cell.length_b   1.000
_cell.length_c   1.000
_cell.angle_alpha   90.00
_cell.angle_beta   90.00
_cell.angle_gamma   90.00
#
_symmetry.space_group_name_H-M   'P 1'
#
loop_
_entity.id
_entity.type
_entity.pdbx_description
1 polymer ?
#
loop_
_entity_poly.entity_id
_entity_poly.type
_entity_poly.pdbx_seq_one_letter_code
_entity_poly.pdbx_strand_id
1 'polypeptide(L)'
;MNLRLILRIARTELAVLFYSPVAWLLLVAFTCQVGFDFMNILTEIVKIKALGNTITFSVTAGFVLGLKGIYEVIQETIYLYIPLLTMNLMSREYSSGSIKLLYSSPVSSVQIITGKFVSMVVFALIFVIILALPTIVMFISVPHVDITLILAGLLSMFLLILTYCSIGLFMTTLTSYQVVAAVATLSALAFLNYVGGIGQESIFFREITYWLSIKGRASEMVGGLICSDDVIYFLAVILLFLWLSVIKLNNEKTRRSLFSKTMRYALAVCTIIVIGFVSSRPAMMGFYDATRSKQRTLSEESQKVMEQLSGPMTITTYVNIFDKEFDVASPREQKEDMARFKMYTRFKPEIKMEYVYYYSTPKDSTLYRQYPNKNIREIAYEVAKKKNFNPKKLKSAEELKEKIDLAKENYRFVRVVERGSGEQARLRLFDDMEYHPSETEISAALKLSLIHI
;
A
#
# COMPACT_ATOMS: atom_id res chain seq x y z
N MET A 1 35.32 -3.28 4.27
CA MET A 1 34.59 -3.71 3.04
C MET A 1 35.28 -3.11 1.82
N ASN A 2 35.74 -3.89 0.84
CA ASN A 2 36.44 -3.35 -0.32
C ASN A 2 35.43 -2.95 -1.41
N LEU A 3 35.15 -1.63 -1.52
CA LEU A 3 34.19 -1.07 -2.47
C LEU A 3 34.57 -1.38 -3.93
N ARG A 4 35.89 -1.37 -4.26
CA ARG A 4 36.37 -1.69 -5.63
C ARG A 4 35.99 -3.10 -6.06
N LEU A 5 35.99 -4.05 -5.11
CA LEU A 5 35.59 -5.43 -5.38
C LEU A 5 34.08 -5.55 -5.63
N ILE A 6 33.27 -4.86 -4.83
CA ILE A 6 31.80 -4.83 -5.02
C ILE A 6 31.46 -4.27 -6.39
N LEU A 7 32.05 -3.14 -6.78
CA LEU A 7 31.84 -2.53 -8.11
C LEU A 7 32.30 -3.43 -9.24
N ARG A 8 33.41 -4.19 -9.05
CA ARG A 8 33.88 -5.13 -10.05
C ARG A 8 32.91 -6.29 -10.24
N ILE A 9 32.36 -6.85 -9.15
CA ILE A 9 31.30 -7.87 -9.19
C ILE A 9 30.08 -7.31 -9.91
N ALA A 10 29.61 -6.12 -9.51
CA ALA A 10 28.44 -5.47 -10.13
C ALA A 10 28.62 -5.27 -11.63
N ARG A 11 29.80 -4.79 -12.07
CA ARG A 11 30.11 -4.61 -13.50
C ARG A 11 30.08 -5.94 -14.26
N THR A 12 30.61 -7.01 -13.67
CA THR A 12 30.57 -8.35 -14.29
C THR A 12 29.14 -8.84 -14.43
N GLU A 13 28.31 -8.70 -13.38
CA GLU A 13 26.92 -9.10 -13.46
C GLU A 13 26.11 -8.27 -14.47
N LEU A 14 26.35 -6.95 -14.53
CA LEU A 14 25.74 -6.09 -15.55
C LEU A 14 26.16 -6.52 -16.96
N ALA A 15 27.43 -6.82 -17.19
CA ALA A 15 27.87 -7.32 -18.48
C ALA A 15 27.12 -8.60 -18.87
N VAL A 16 27.01 -9.56 -17.94
CA VAL A 16 26.25 -10.80 -18.18
C VAL A 16 24.78 -10.53 -18.50
N LEU A 17 24.14 -9.61 -17.79
CA LEU A 17 22.74 -9.25 -18.05
C LEU A 17 22.58 -8.61 -19.44
N PHE A 18 23.45 -7.66 -19.81
CA PHE A 18 23.38 -7.00 -21.12
C PHE A 18 23.79 -7.90 -22.29
N TYR A 19 24.57 -8.95 -22.05
CA TYR A 19 24.82 -10.00 -23.05
C TYR A 19 23.67 -11.01 -23.16
N SER A 20 22.73 -11.01 -22.20
CA SER A 20 21.57 -11.91 -22.21
C SER A 20 20.45 -11.37 -23.11
N PRO A 21 19.95 -12.15 -24.07
CA PRO A 21 18.78 -11.75 -24.87
C PRO A 21 17.55 -11.49 -24.01
N VAL A 22 17.40 -12.19 -22.88
CA VAL A 22 16.25 -12.07 -21.98
C VAL A 22 16.15 -10.66 -21.41
N ALA A 23 17.28 -10.06 -20.99
CA ALA A 23 17.26 -8.70 -20.44
C ALA A 23 16.81 -7.66 -21.48
N TRP A 24 17.23 -7.78 -22.72
CA TRP A 24 16.78 -6.91 -23.82
C TRP A 24 15.30 -7.10 -24.15
N LEU A 25 14.84 -8.34 -24.20
CA LEU A 25 13.41 -8.63 -24.40
C LEU A 25 12.55 -8.02 -23.32
N LEU A 26 12.99 -8.08 -22.04
CA LEU A 26 12.29 -7.46 -20.93
C LEU A 26 12.26 -5.93 -21.05
N LEU A 27 13.36 -5.30 -21.42
CA LEU A 27 13.42 -3.84 -21.61
C LEU A 27 12.51 -3.41 -22.77
N VAL A 28 12.53 -4.13 -23.90
CA VAL A 28 11.65 -3.85 -25.04
C VAL A 28 10.18 -4.03 -24.65
N ALA A 29 9.83 -5.16 -24.01
CA ALA A 29 8.47 -5.42 -23.57
C ALA A 29 7.97 -4.35 -22.59
N PHE A 30 8.82 -3.95 -21.62
CA PHE A 30 8.49 -2.90 -20.67
C PHE A 30 8.31 -1.54 -21.38
N THR A 31 9.18 -1.19 -22.31
CA THR A 31 9.06 0.06 -23.08
C THR A 31 7.78 0.08 -23.92
N CYS A 32 7.45 -1.03 -24.56
CA CYS A 32 6.19 -1.16 -25.30
C CYS A 32 4.97 -1.03 -24.38
N GLN A 33 5.00 -1.65 -23.21
CA GLN A 33 3.92 -1.51 -22.22
C GLN A 33 3.75 -0.07 -21.78
N VAL A 34 4.84 0.60 -21.35
CA VAL A 34 4.80 2.00 -20.93
C VAL A 34 4.26 2.90 -22.04
N GLY A 35 4.69 2.68 -23.29
CA GLY A 35 4.19 3.41 -24.45
C GLY A 35 2.70 3.16 -24.72
N PHE A 36 2.25 1.93 -24.62
CA PHE A 36 0.83 1.57 -24.81
C PHE A 36 -0.06 2.18 -23.74
N ASP A 37 0.35 2.06 -22.46
CA ASP A 37 -0.40 2.63 -21.33
C ASP A 37 -0.46 4.16 -21.43
N PHE A 38 0.64 4.79 -21.84
CA PHE A 38 0.68 6.23 -22.11
C PHE A 38 -0.32 6.65 -23.18
N MET A 39 -0.36 5.93 -24.32
CA MET A 39 -1.30 6.24 -25.42
C MET A 39 -2.75 6.03 -25.03
N ASN A 40 -3.06 5.03 -24.21
CA ASN A 40 -4.40 4.79 -23.70
C ASN A 40 -4.87 5.98 -22.82
N ILE A 41 -4.04 6.41 -21.87
CA ILE A 41 -4.37 7.54 -20.98
C ILE A 41 -4.53 8.83 -21.80
N LEU A 42 -3.62 9.08 -22.74
CA LEU A 42 -3.70 10.25 -23.61
C LEU A 42 -5.00 10.27 -24.42
N THR A 43 -5.38 9.13 -24.97
CA THR A 43 -6.63 8.97 -25.72
C THR A 43 -7.86 9.27 -24.86
N GLU A 44 -7.89 8.80 -23.62
CA GLU A 44 -8.98 9.09 -22.68
C GLU A 44 -9.06 10.58 -22.33
N ILE A 45 -7.94 11.23 -22.05
CA ILE A 45 -7.89 12.68 -21.78
C ILE A 45 -8.40 13.47 -23.01
N VAL A 46 -7.98 13.10 -24.21
CA VAL A 46 -8.43 13.76 -25.45
C VAL A 46 -9.93 13.58 -25.67
N LYS A 47 -10.48 12.39 -25.42
CA LYS A 47 -11.92 12.12 -25.50
C LYS A 47 -12.73 12.96 -24.52
N ILE A 48 -12.31 13.03 -23.25
CA ILE A 48 -12.96 13.86 -22.22
C ILE A 48 -13.02 15.32 -22.67
N LYS A 49 -11.91 15.83 -23.22
CA LYS A 49 -11.83 17.21 -23.73
C LYS A 49 -12.70 17.43 -24.98
N ALA A 50 -12.74 16.46 -25.90
CA ALA A 50 -13.54 16.52 -27.11
C ALA A 50 -15.06 16.51 -26.84
N LEU A 51 -15.49 15.86 -25.75
CA LEU A 51 -16.88 15.87 -25.27
C LEU A 51 -17.31 17.19 -24.60
N GLY A 52 -16.44 18.19 -24.56
CA GLY A 52 -16.73 19.50 -23.94
C GLY A 52 -16.69 19.50 -22.42
N ASN A 53 -16.29 18.39 -21.81
CA ASN A 53 -16.14 18.32 -20.36
C ASN A 53 -14.92 19.13 -19.91
N THR A 54 -15.12 20.01 -18.95
CA THR A 54 -14.00 20.72 -18.30
C THR A 54 -13.24 19.74 -17.43
N ILE A 55 -11.92 19.64 -17.67
CA ILE A 55 -11.04 18.86 -16.81
C ILE A 55 -10.88 19.62 -15.49
N THR A 56 -11.54 19.14 -14.44
CA THR A 56 -11.54 19.79 -13.10
C THR A 56 -10.34 19.38 -12.25
N PHE A 57 -9.58 18.36 -12.68
CA PHE A 57 -8.38 17.89 -11.99
C PHE A 57 -7.10 18.30 -12.72
N SER A 58 -5.99 18.34 -12.00
CA SER A 58 -4.67 18.53 -12.60
C SER A 58 -4.41 17.43 -13.64
N VAL A 59 -4.09 17.82 -14.89
CA VAL A 59 -3.75 16.84 -15.95
C VAL A 59 -2.61 15.93 -15.51
N THR A 60 -1.63 16.46 -14.76
CA THR A 60 -0.54 15.67 -14.19
C THR A 60 -1.07 14.63 -13.19
N ALA A 61 -1.96 15.02 -12.29
CA ALA A 61 -2.57 14.08 -11.34
C ALA A 61 -3.43 13.03 -12.07
N GLY A 62 -4.19 13.43 -13.10
CA GLY A 62 -4.94 12.50 -13.95
C GLY A 62 -4.05 11.50 -14.66
N PHE A 63 -2.86 11.91 -15.08
CA PHE A 63 -1.90 11.07 -15.77
C PHE A 63 -1.15 10.11 -14.82
N VAL A 64 -0.80 10.59 -13.63
CA VAL A 64 -0.07 9.82 -12.61
C VAL A 64 -1.00 8.91 -11.81
N LEU A 65 -2.18 9.42 -11.42
CA LEU A 65 -3.11 8.86 -10.45
C LEU A 65 -4.53 8.63 -10.98
N GLY A 66 -4.90 9.25 -12.12
CA GLY A 66 -6.27 9.21 -12.66
C GLY A 66 -6.76 7.79 -12.94
N LEU A 67 -7.98 7.63 -13.45
CA LEU A 67 -8.62 6.34 -13.79
C LEU A 67 -7.64 5.33 -14.43
N LYS A 68 -6.78 4.69 -13.64
CA LYS A 68 -5.60 3.90 -13.97
C LYS A 68 -4.43 4.75 -14.52
N GLY A 69 -3.89 5.65 -13.68
CA GLY A 69 -2.68 6.39 -13.99
C GLY A 69 -1.50 5.47 -14.34
N ILE A 70 -0.55 5.96 -15.14
CA ILE A 70 0.54 5.13 -15.68
C ILE A 70 1.36 4.44 -14.56
N TYR A 71 1.61 5.13 -13.45
CA TYR A 71 2.38 4.55 -12.35
C TYR A 71 1.59 3.47 -11.60
N GLU A 72 0.27 3.60 -11.51
CA GLU A 72 -0.59 2.60 -10.89
C GLU A 72 -0.62 1.31 -11.73
N VAL A 73 -0.80 1.43 -13.05
CA VAL A 73 -0.79 0.27 -13.97
C VAL A 73 0.57 -0.44 -13.95
N ILE A 74 1.67 0.32 -14.01
CA ILE A 74 3.01 -0.27 -13.95
C ILE A 74 3.28 -0.89 -12.58
N GLN A 75 2.84 -0.29 -11.48
CA GLN A 75 2.94 -0.86 -10.14
C GLN A 75 2.24 -2.23 -10.05
N GLU A 76 1.12 -2.40 -10.75
CA GLU A 76 0.37 -3.66 -10.80
C GLU A 76 1.06 -4.75 -11.63
N THR A 77 1.91 -4.41 -12.58
CA THR A 77 2.49 -5.34 -13.54
C THR A 77 3.97 -5.59 -13.37
N ILE A 78 4.72 -4.67 -12.74
CA ILE A 78 6.19 -4.72 -12.65
C ILE A 78 6.71 -6.01 -11.98
N TYR A 79 5.95 -6.60 -11.04
CA TYR A 79 6.33 -7.84 -10.37
C TYR A 79 6.46 -9.04 -11.33
N LEU A 80 5.89 -8.96 -12.54
CA LEU A 80 6.00 -10.01 -13.56
C LEU A 80 7.39 -10.00 -14.25
N TYR A 81 8.02 -8.83 -14.36
CA TYR A 81 9.33 -8.65 -15.01
C TYR A 81 10.49 -9.10 -14.13
N ILE A 82 10.39 -8.87 -12.82
CA ILE A 82 11.48 -9.07 -11.88
C ILE A 82 11.96 -10.53 -11.76
N PRO A 83 11.08 -11.55 -11.73
CA PRO A 83 11.52 -12.94 -11.67
C PRO A 83 12.47 -13.35 -12.82
N LEU A 84 12.16 -12.91 -14.04
CA LEU A 84 12.96 -13.19 -15.22
C LEU A 84 14.29 -12.45 -15.19
N LEU A 85 14.34 -11.24 -14.64
CA LEU A 85 15.56 -10.47 -14.48
C LEU A 85 16.49 -11.08 -13.42
N THR A 86 15.91 -11.55 -12.30
CA THR A 86 16.70 -12.00 -11.14
C THR A 86 17.06 -13.47 -11.18
N MET A 87 16.35 -14.32 -11.94
CA MET A 87 16.47 -15.79 -11.88
C MET A 87 17.90 -16.33 -12.00
N ASN A 88 18.80 -15.60 -12.69
CA ASN A 88 20.17 -16.04 -12.97
C ASN A 88 21.21 -15.55 -11.94
N LEU A 89 20.82 -14.66 -10.99
CA LEU A 89 21.77 -13.96 -10.13
C LEU A 89 22.64 -14.90 -9.29
N MET A 90 22.08 -15.92 -8.68
CA MET A 90 22.80 -16.92 -7.88
C MET A 90 22.61 -18.34 -8.41
N SER A 91 21.42 -18.67 -8.93
CA SER A 91 21.13 -20.03 -9.42
C SER A 91 22.07 -20.49 -10.52
N ARG A 92 22.58 -19.58 -11.35
CA ARG A 92 23.59 -19.88 -12.36
C ARG A 92 24.92 -20.38 -11.75
N GLU A 93 25.37 -19.77 -10.63
CA GLU A 93 26.60 -20.19 -9.96
C GLU A 93 26.41 -21.53 -9.24
N TYR A 94 25.21 -21.79 -8.73
CA TYR A 94 24.88 -23.10 -8.17
C TYR A 94 24.83 -24.18 -9.25
N SER A 95 24.18 -23.92 -10.40
CA SER A 95 24.01 -24.89 -11.47
C SER A 95 25.32 -25.21 -12.20
N SER A 96 26.23 -24.20 -12.39
CA SER A 96 27.53 -24.39 -12.99
C SER A 96 28.60 -24.92 -12.03
N GLY A 97 28.27 -25.00 -10.72
CA GLY A 97 29.26 -25.35 -9.70
C GLY A 97 30.30 -24.28 -9.37
N SER A 98 30.26 -23.11 -10.05
CA SER A 98 31.19 -21.99 -9.82
C SER A 98 31.07 -21.39 -8.41
N ILE A 99 30.00 -21.68 -7.70
CA ILE A 99 29.81 -21.30 -6.29
C ILE A 99 30.96 -21.83 -5.39
N LYS A 100 31.56 -22.99 -5.72
CA LYS A 100 32.69 -23.56 -4.98
C LYS A 100 33.93 -22.67 -5.11
N LEU A 101 34.16 -22.07 -6.30
CA LEU A 101 35.25 -21.12 -6.54
C LEU A 101 35.03 -19.81 -5.76
N LEU A 102 33.77 -19.35 -5.68
CA LEU A 102 33.41 -18.20 -4.85
C LEU A 102 33.64 -18.45 -3.36
N TYR A 103 33.42 -19.69 -2.89
CA TYR A 103 33.64 -20.05 -1.49
C TYR A 103 35.12 -20.20 -1.12
N SER A 104 35.96 -20.60 -2.06
CA SER A 104 37.42 -20.70 -1.85
C SER A 104 38.16 -19.36 -2.04
N SER A 105 37.51 -18.36 -2.64
CA SER A 105 38.08 -17.04 -2.83
C SER A 105 38.05 -16.21 -1.54
N PRO A 106 38.96 -15.22 -1.35
CA PRO A 106 38.97 -14.34 -0.18
C PRO A 106 37.84 -13.30 -0.18
N VAL A 107 36.75 -13.57 -0.90
CA VAL A 107 35.56 -12.67 -1.00
C VAL A 107 34.55 -13.04 0.05
N SER A 108 34.08 -12.03 0.79
CA SER A 108 33.01 -12.23 1.79
C SER A 108 31.66 -12.40 1.13
N SER A 109 30.74 -13.17 1.78
CA SER A 109 29.35 -13.34 1.33
C SER A 109 28.62 -12.00 1.20
N VAL A 110 28.94 -11.02 2.06
CA VAL A 110 28.40 -9.67 1.99
C VAL A 110 28.80 -8.97 0.70
N GLN A 111 30.10 -9.07 0.30
CA GLN A 111 30.58 -8.44 -0.94
C GLN A 111 29.94 -9.08 -2.18
N ILE A 112 29.72 -10.39 -2.18
CA ILE A 112 29.06 -11.10 -3.28
C ILE A 112 27.63 -10.61 -3.44
N ILE A 113 26.83 -10.69 -2.38
CA ILE A 113 25.42 -10.30 -2.41
C ILE A 113 25.26 -8.82 -2.72
N THR A 114 26.03 -7.95 -2.07
CA THR A 114 25.97 -6.50 -2.32
C THR A 114 26.38 -6.16 -3.75
N GLY A 115 27.42 -6.81 -4.29
CA GLY A 115 27.84 -6.58 -5.68
C GLY A 115 26.75 -6.97 -6.69
N LYS A 116 26.09 -8.12 -6.48
CA LYS A 116 24.96 -8.55 -7.32
C LYS A 116 23.75 -7.62 -7.17
N PHE A 117 23.46 -7.16 -5.96
CA PHE A 117 22.37 -6.21 -5.73
C PHE A 117 22.64 -4.85 -6.40
N VAL A 118 23.88 -4.35 -6.37
CA VAL A 118 24.28 -3.10 -7.06
C VAL A 118 24.02 -3.20 -8.57
N SER A 119 24.22 -4.37 -9.19
CA SER A 119 23.83 -4.54 -10.60
C SER A 119 22.33 -4.40 -10.82
N MET A 120 21.50 -4.86 -9.87
CA MET A 120 20.05 -4.68 -9.92
C MET A 120 19.63 -3.22 -9.71
N VAL A 121 20.36 -2.46 -8.88
CA VAL A 121 20.13 -1.01 -8.72
C VAL A 121 20.29 -0.28 -10.06
N VAL A 122 21.33 -0.59 -10.82
CA VAL A 122 21.53 0.00 -12.16
C VAL A 122 20.38 -0.39 -13.11
N PHE A 123 19.96 -1.66 -13.07
CA PHE A 123 18.85 -2.11 -13.91
C PHE A 123 17.50 -1.47 -13.51
N ALA A 124 17.26 -1.31 -12.20
CA ALA A 124 16.10 -0.59 -11.68
C ALA A 124 16.07 0.88 -12.15
N LEU A 125 17.23 1.54 -12.19
CA LEU A 125 17.35 2.90 -12.74
C LEU A 125 16.96 2.95 -14.22
N ILE A 126 17.32 1.94 -15.03
CA ILE A 126 16.92 1.89 -16.44
C ILE A 126 15.39 1.77 -16.56
N PHE A 127 14.73 0.92 -15.76
CA PHE A 127 13.27 0.84 -15.73
C PHE A 127 12.63 2.18 -15.36
N VAL A 128 13.17 2.87 -14.35
CA VAL A 128 12.67 4.19 -13.92
C VAL A 128 12.90 5.26 -15.00
N ILE A 129 14.02 5.23 -15.71
CA ILE A 129 14.29 6.14 -16.84
C ILE A 129 13.27 5.89 -17.97
N ILE A 130 12.99 4.63 -18.32
CA ILE A 130 11.97 4.30 -19.32
C ILE A 130 10.61 4.82 -18.88
N LEU A 131 10.24 4.63 -17.61
CA LEU A 131 8.98 5.13 -17.05
C LEU A 131 8.91 6.67 -17.02
N ALA A 132 10.05 7.36 -16.95
CA ALA A 132 10.13 8.80 -17.00
C ALA A 132 9.98 9.37 -18.43
N LEU A 133 10.15 8.59 -19.51
CA LEU A 133 10.05 9.11 -20.88
C LEU A 133 8.71 9.77 -21.22
N PRO A 134 7.54 9.21 -20.86
CA PRO A 134 6.26 9.87 -21.07
C PRO A 134 6.15 11.25 -20.42
N THR A 135 6.83 11.45 -19.30
CA THR A 135 6.78 12.76 -18.60
C THR A 135 7.44 13.87 -19.40
N ILE A 136 8.38 13.55 -20.29
CA ILE A 136 9.01 14.54 -21.20
C ILE A 136 7.95 15.09 -22.16
N VAL A 137 7.09 14.23 -22.71
CA VAL A 137 5.99 14.64 -23.57
C VAL A 137 5.00 15.52 -22.80
N MET A 138 4.74 15.21 -21.53
CA MET A 138 3.88 16.03 -20.68
C MET A 138 4.47 17.43 -20.46
N PHE A 139 5.79 17.54 -20.24
CA PHE A 139 6.45 18.84 -20.08
C PHE A 139 6.30 19.75 -21.29
N ILE A 140 6.27 19.17 -22.50
CA ILE A 140 6.11 19.93 -23.74
C ILE A 140 4.64 20.31 -23.97
N SER A 141 3.69 19.45 -23.56
CA SER A 141 2.28 19.54 -23.96
C SER A 141 1.37 20.17 -22.91
N VAL A 142 1.75 20.17 -21.63
CA VAL A 142 0.90 20.61 -20.51
C VAL A 142 1.51 21.82 -19.82
N PRO A 143 0.79 22.96 -19.76
CA PRO A 143 1.21 24.07 -18.92
C PRO A 143 1.11 23.67 -17.44
N HIS A 144 2.12 24.03 -16.66
CA HIS A 144 2.15 23.82 -15.20
C HIS A 144 2.14 22.36 -14.74
N VAL A 145 3.08 21.54 -15.26
CA VAL A 145 3.30 20.17 -14.81
C VAL A 145 3.72 20.12 -13.33
N ASP A 146 3.15 19.18 -12.59
CA ASP A 146 3.50 18.93 -11.18
C ASP A 146 4.72 18.01 -11.08
N ILE A 147 5.91 18.63 -11.07
CA ILE A 147 7.21 17.93 -11.06
C ILE A 147 7.39 17.13 -9.79
N THR A 148 6.96 17.67 -8.64
CA THR A 148 7.15 17.05 -7.34
C THR A 148 6.35 15.74 -7.23
N LEU A 149 5.13 15.72 -7.78
CA LEU A 149 4.30 14.51 -7.86
C LEU A 149 4.95 13.44 -8.74
N ILE A 150 5.49 13.83 -9.91
CA ILE A 150 6.19 12.91 -10.81
C ILE A 150 7.41 12.30 -10.12
N LEU A 151 8.23 13.11 -9.47
CA LEU A 151 9.43 12.65 -8.76
C LEU A 151 9.08 11.72 -7.59
N ALA A 152 8.01 12.00 -6.85
CA ALA A 152 7.51 11.14 -5.79
C ALA A 152 7.09 9.76 -6.34
N GLY A 153 6.38 9.73 -7.46
CA GLY A 153 6.00 8.50 -8.15
C GLY A 153 7.21 7.70 -8.66
N LEU A 154 8.17 8.35 -9.30
CA LEU A 154 9.41 7.70 -9.77
C LEU A 154 10.25 7.14 -8.61
N LEU A 155 10.34 7.88 -7.48
CA LEU A 155 11.00 7.40 -6.26
C LEU A 155 10.29 6.16 -5.70
N SER A 156 8.98 6.18 -5.65
CA SER A 156 8.17 5.04 -5.21
C SER A 156 8.44 3.80 -6.08
N MET A 157 8.40 3.97 -7.41
CA MET A 157 8.66 2.89 -8.36
C MET A 157 10.08 2.35 -8.24
N PHE A 158 11.07 3.23 -8.03
CA PHE A 158 12.45 2.82 -7.80
C PHE A 158 12.60 1.94 -6.56
N LEU A 159 12.04 2.37 -5.40
CA LEU A 159 12.09 1.61 -4.16
C LEU A 159 11.35 0.27 -4.28
N LEU A 160 10.20 0.27 -4.96
CA LEU A 160 9.42 -0.93 -5.22
C LEU A 160 10.21 -1.96 -6.04
N ILE A 161 10.82 -1.54 -7.16
CA ILE A 161 11.64 -2.40 -8.02
C ILE A 161 12.84 -2.96 -7.24
N LEU A 162 13.53 -2.13 -6.46
CA LEU A 162 14.66 -2.59 -5.63
C LEU A 162 14.22 -3.63 -4.59
N THR A 163 13.06 -3.42 -3.98
CA THR A 163 12.50 -4.38 -3.03
C THR A 163 12.23 -5.72 -3.71
N TYR A 164 11.59 -5.71 -4.87
CA TYR A 164 11.31 -6.92 -5.63
C TYR A 164 12.61 -7.61 -6.08
N CYS A 165 13.62 -6.85 -6.51
CA CYS A 165 14.94 -7.38 -6.87
C CYS A 165 15.65 -8.04 -5.68
N SER A 166 15.53 -7.47 -4.47
CA SER A 166 16.12 -8.05 -3.26
C SER A 166 15.47 -9.39 -2.89
N ILE A 167 14.14 -9.48 -3.02
CA ILE A 167 13.37 -10.72 -2.82
C ILE A 167 13.79 -11.76 -3.88
N GLY A 168 13.86 -11.36 -5.16
CA GLY A 168 14.29 -12.23 -6.24
C GLY A 168 15.71 -12.75 -6.03
N LEU A 169 16.64 -11.89 -5.63
CA LEU A 169 18.01 -12.29 -5.31
C LEU A 169 18.03 -13.35 -4.19
N PHE A 170 17.23 -13.17 -3.12
CA PHE A 170 17.13 -14.17 -2.07
C PHE A 170 16.57 -15.51 -2.59
N MET A 171 15.50 -15.49 -3.37
CA MET A 171 14.90 -16.71 -3.93
C MET A 171 15.92 -17.49 -4.79
N THR A 172 16.78 -16.79 -5.53
CA THR A 172 17.85 -17.44 -6.33
C THR A 172 18.96 -18.06 -5.48
N THR A 173 19.11 -17.69 -4.21
CA THR A 173 20.03 -18.36 -3.28
C THR A 173 19.49 -19.69 -2.74
N LEU A 174 18.20 -19.96 -2.90
CA LEU A 174 17.56 -21.17 -2.35
C LEU A 174 17.60 -22.37 -3.28
N THR A 175 17.80 -22.15 -4.58
CA THR A 175 17.75 -23.21 -5.59
C THR A 175 18.83 -23.05 -6.66
N SER A 176 19.29 -24.18 -7.20
CA SER A 176 20.19 -24.22 -8.36
C SER A 176 19.47 -24.18 -9.71
N TYR A 177 18.15 -24.32 -9.74
CA TYR A 177 17.35 -24.32 -10.95
C TYR A 177 16.80 -22.94 -11.24
N GLN A 178 17.17 -22.33 -12.37
CA GLN A 178 16.77 -20.97 -12.77
C GLN A 178 15.24 -20.80 -12.88
N VAL A 179 14.57 -21.77 -13.49
CA VAL A 179 13.10 -21.73 -13.64
C VAL A 179 12.39 -21.82 -12.28
N VAL A 180 12.90 -22.68 -11.39
CA VAL A 180 12.34 -22.79 -10.03
C VAL A 180 12.56 -21.49 -9.25
N ALA A 181 13.71 -20.83 -9.41
CA ALA A 181 13.97 -19.52 -8.82
C ALA A 181 12.99 -18.45 -9.34
N ALA A 182 12.72 -18.43 -10.65
CA ALA A 182 11.77 -17.50 -11.26
C ALA A 182 10.35 -17.72 -10.73
N VAL A 183 9.87 -18.97 -10.71
CA VAL A 183 8.53 -19.31 -10.21
C VAL A 183 8.41 -19.00 -8.72
N ALA A 184 9.42 -19.33 -7.91
CA ALA A 184 9.43 -19.00 -6.48
C ALA A 184 9.40 -17.48 -6.24
N THR A 185 10.17 -16.71 -7.03
CA THR A 185 10.15 -15.25 -6.96
C THR A 185 8.77 -14.71 -7.35
N LEU A 186 8.20 -15.17 -8.46
CA LEU A 186 6.87 -14.76 -8.92
C LEU A 186 5.81 -15.04 -7.87
N SER A 187 5.81 -16.25 -7.29
CA SER A 187 4.85 -16.65 -6.26
C SER A 187 4.97 -15.79 -5.00
N ALA A 188 6.21 -15.50 -4.56
CA ALA A 188 6.45 -14.66 -3.40
C ALA A 188 5.99 -13.22 -3.65
N LEU A 189 6.31 -12.64 -4.81
CA LEU A 189 5.91 -11.29 -5.18
C LEU A 189 4.38 -11.18 -5.37
N ALA A 190 3.75 -12.14 -6.04
CA ALA A 190 2.30 -12.20 -6.18
C ALA A 190 1.62 -12.27 -4.81
N PHE A 191 2.10 -13.15 -3.91
CA PHE A 191 1.57 -13.24 -2.55
C PHE A 191 1.66 -11.88 -1.83
N LEU A 192 2.81 -11.20 -1.85
CA LEU A 192 3.00 -9.92 -1.18
C LEU A 192 2.19 -8.77 -1.80
N ASN A 193 1.88 -8.84 -3.10
CA ASN A 193 1.00 -7.87 -3.76
C ASN A 193 -0.47 -8.05 -3.38
N TYR A 194 -0.95 -9.30 -3.26
CA TYR A 194 -2.37 -9.60 -3.05
C TYR A 194 -2.73 -9.90 -1.59
N VAL A 195 -1.73 -10.11 -0.71
CA VAL A 195 -1.96 -10.43 0.71
C VAL A 195 -2.78 -9.37 1.45
N GLY A 196 -2.69 -8.10 1.02
CA GLY A 196 -3.47 -7.01 1.58
C GLY A 196 -4.99 -7.20 1.53
N GLY A 197 -5.52 -8.02 0.60
CA GLY A 197 -6.94 -8.37 0.49
C GLY A 197 -7.38 -9.56 1.37
N ILE A 198 -6.44 -10.30 1.96
CA ILE A 198 -6.73 -11.54 2.69
C ILE A 198 -7.02 -11.23 4.17
N GLY A 199 -8.03 -11.93 4.75
CA GLY A 199 -8.31 -11.89 6.19
C GLY A 199 -8.85 -10.57 6.73
N GLN A 200 -9.50 -9.76 5.90
CA GLN A 200 -10.03 -8.43 6.26
C GLN A 200 -11.12 -8.46 7.34
N GLU A 201 -11.75 -9.61 7.58
CA GLU A 201 -12.81 -9.79 8.60
C GLU A 201 -12.28 -9.78 10.04
N SER A 202 -11.00 -10.10 10.24
CA SER A 202 -10.35 -10.14 11.56
C SER A 202 -9.38 -8.96 11.70
N ILE A 203 -9.49 -8.20 12.78
CA ILE A 203 -8.62 -7.04 13.08
C ILE A 203 -7.15 -7.47 13.08
N PHE A 204 -6.83 -8.60 13.72
CA PHE A 204 -5.46 -9.10 13.82
C PHE A 204 -4.85 -9.46 12.45
N PHE A 205 -5.59 -10.23 11.61
CA PHE A 205 -5.10 -10.58 10.28
C PHE A 205 -5.02 -9.36 9.37
N ARG A 206 -5.96 -8.44 9.48
CA ARG A 206 -5.98 -7.18 8.74
C ARG A 206 -4.74 -6.33 8.98
N GLU A 207 -4.30 -6.20 10.23
CA GLU A 207 -3.08 -5.45 10.55
C GLU A 207 -1.83 -6.13 10.00
N ILE A 208 -1.70 -7.45 10.14
CA ILE A 208 -0.57 -8.21 9.62
C ILE A 208 -0.51 -8.13 8.09
N THR A 209 -1.64 -8.34 7.40
CA THR A 209 -1.68 -8.32 5.93
C THR A 209 -1.42 -6.94 5.37
N TYR A 210 -1.86 -5.88 6.06
CA TYR A 210 -1.51 -4.50 5.71
C TYR A 210 -0.01 -4.25 5.84
N TRP A 211 0.60 -4.73 6.90
CA TRP A 211 2.05 -4.61 7.12
C TRP A 211 2.88 -5.34 6.06
N LEU A 212 2.38 -6.48 5.59
CA LEU A 212 3.01 -7.28 4.53
C LEU A 212 2.74 -6.73 3.13
N SER A 213 1.70 -5.92 2.92
CA SER A 213 1.31 -5.41 1.60
C SER A 213 2.28 -4.34 1.10
N ILE A 214 3.17 -4.73 0.20
CA ILE A 214 4.12 -3.81 -0.44
C ILE A 214 3.38 -2.82 -1.37
N LYS A 215 2.36 -3.31 -2.09
CA LYS A 215 1.57 -2.50 -3.03
C LYS A 215 0.90 -1.30 -2.35
N GLY A 216 0.27 -1.49 -1.19
CA GLY A 216 -0.46 -0.43 -0.49
C GLY A 216 0.42 0.76 -0.12
N ARG A 217 1.65 0.47 0.35
CA ARG A 217 2.62 1.52 0.70
C ARG A 217 3.18 2.24 -0.53
N ALA A 218 3.47 1.51 -1.60
CA ALA A 218 3.89 2.13 -2.85
C ALA A 218 2.81 3.04 -3.44
N SER A 219 1.53 2.66 -3.36
CA SER A 219 0.42 3.47 -3.86
C SER A 219 0.27 4.81 -3.14
N GLU A 220 0.55 4.89 -1.83
CA GLU A 220 0.54 6.17 -1.11
C GLU A 220 1.63 7.12 -1.61
N MET A 221 2.86 6.60 -1.85
CA MET A 221 3.96 7.38 -2.40
C MET A 221 3.71 7.78 -3.87
N VAL A 222 3.17 6.88 -4.70
CA VAL A 222 2.72 7.18 -6.06
C VAL A 222 1.67 8.28 -6.02
N GLY A 223 0.78 8.26 -5.02
CA GLY A 223 -0.22 9.28 -4.73
C GLY A 223 0.33 10.66 -4.35
N GLY A 224 1.64 10.80 -4.28
CA GLY A 224 2.33 12.05 -3.96
C GLY A 224 2.56 12.29 -2.46
N LEU A 225 2.22 11.33 -1.61
CA LEU A 225 2.49 11.44 -0.19
C LEU A 225 3.69 10.58 0.19
N ILE A 226 4.81 11.23 0.47
CA ILE A 226 6.03 10.56 0.92
C ILE A 226 6.04 10.56 2.45
N CYS A 227 5.88 9.38 3.03
CA CYS A 227 6.00 9.18 4.48
C CYS A 227 7.34 8.53 4.82
N SER A 228 7.96 8.99 5.91
CA SER A 228 9.26 8.42 6.34
C SER A 228 9.15 6.94 6.71
N ASP A 229 8.01 6.50 7.28
CA ASP A 229 7.76 5.10 7.62
C ASP A 229 7.68 4.19 6.38
N ASP A 230 7.13 4.69 5.26
CA ASP A 230 7.07 3.94 4.00
C ASP A 230 8.46 3.78 3.38
N VAL A 231 9.26 4.86 3.34
CA VAL A 231 10.65 4.79 2.85
C VAL A 231 11.48 3.85 3.70
N ILE A 232 11.40 3.95 5.05
CA ILE A 232 12.10 3.07 5.97
C ILE A 232 11.63 1.62 5.80
N TYR A 233 10.34 1.38 5.56
CA TYR A 233 9.81 0.05 5.29
C TYR A 233 10.47 -0.58 4.05
N PHE A 234 10.51 0.13 2.91
CA PHE A 234 11.17 -0.36 1.70
C PHE A 234 12.64 -0.69 1.94
N LEU A 235 13.38 0.21 2.59
CA LEU A 235 14.78 0.00 2.93
C LEU A 235 14.97 -1.19 3.89
N ALA A 236 14.10 -1.33 4.88
CA ALA A 236 14.12 -2.43 5.84
C ALA A 236 13.86 -3.79 5.17
N VAL A 237 12.89 -3.86 4.25
CA VAL A 237 12.63 -5.09 3.47
C VAL A 237 13.80 -5.43 2.56
N ILE A 238 14.38 -4.46 1.86
CA ILE A 238 15.59 -4.65 1.05
C ILE A 238 16.73 -5.23 1.92
N LEU A 239 17.02 -4.58 3.05
CA LEU A 239 18.06 -5.03 3.98
C LEU A 239 17.78 -6.42 4.54
N LEU A 240 16.53 -6.73 4.86
CA LEU A 240 16.13 -8.07 5.31
C LEU A 240 16.52 -9.14 4.30
N PHE A 241 16.06 -9.02 3.05
CA PHE A 241 16.29 -10.05 2.05
C PHE A 241 17.77 -10.16 1.63
N LEU A 242 18.51 -9.05 1.62
CA LEU A 242 19.96 -9.08 1.45
C LEU A 242 20.63 -9.79 2.63
N TRP A 243 20.23 -9.51 3.85
CA TRP A 243 20.77 -10.17 5.05
C TRP A 243 20.44 -11.66 5.06
N LEU A 244 19.20 -12.05 4.74
CA LEU A 244 18.81 -13.47 4.61
C LEU A 244 19.67 -14.19 3.55
N SER A 245 19.96 -13.54 2.41
CA SER A 245 20.84 -14.05 1.36
C SER A 245 22.27 -14.27 1.87
N VAL A 246 22.81 -13.32 2.63
CA VAL A 246 24.15 -13.45 3.26
C VAL A 246 24.17 -14.58 4.29
N ILE A 247 23.12 -14.70 5.13
CA ILE A 247 23.00 -15.80 6.10
C ILE A 247 22.98 -17.14 5.37
N LYS A 248 22.25 -17.26 4.27
CA LYS A 248 22.17 -18.48 3.46
C LYS A 248 23.55 -18.90 2.97
N LEU A 249 24.29 -17.98 2.32
CA LEU A 249 25.64 -18.25 1.82
C LEU A 249 26.62 -18.62 2.95
N ASN A 250 26.56 -17.92 4.08
CA ASN A 250 27.42 -18.21 5.23
C ASN A 250 27.11 -19.57 5.87
N ASN A 251 25.82 -19.97 5.91
CA ASN A 251 25.41 -21.27 6.46
C ASN A 251 25.84 -22.45 5.54
N GLU A 252 26.08 -22.22 4.27
CA GLU A 252 26.63 -23.21 3.33
C GLU A 252 28.15 -23.34 3.45
N LYS A 253 28.85 -22.22 3.67
CA LYS A 253 30.30 -22.21 3.91
C LYS A 253 30.72 -22.95 5.19
N THR A 254 29.84 -22.95 6.23
CA THR A 254 30.16 -23.52 7.55
C THR A 254 29.15 -24.56 7.96
N ARG A 255 29.63 -25.74 8.40
CA ARG A 255 28.75 -26.74 9.00
C ARG A 255 28.28 -26.26 10.36
N ARG A 256 27.03 -25.90 10.47
CA ARG A 256 26.39 -25.44 11.73
C ARG A 256 25.17 -26.30 12.05
N SER A 257 24.82 -26.38 13.35
CA SER A 257 23.60 -27.04 13.78
C SER A 257 22.34 -26.35 13.20
N LEU A 258 21.29 -27.10 12.97
CA LEU A 258 20.00 -26.59 12.48
C LEU A 258 19.48 -25.48 13.37
N PHE A 259 19.55 -25.63 14.69
CA PHE A 259 19.13 -24.62 15.64
C PHE A 259 19.86 -23.28 15.44
N SER A 260 21.19 -23.30 15.30
CA SER A 260 21.97 -22.08 15.07
C SER A 260 21.63 -21.40 13.74
N LYS A 261 21.31 -22.19 12.69
CA LYS A 261 20.87 -21.66 11.39
C LYS A 261 19.53 -20.95 11.52
N THR A 262 18.53 -21.62 12.10
CA THR A 262 17.16 -21.08 12.29
C THR A 262 17.17 -19.82 13.17
N MET A 263 17.95 -19.83 14.27
CA MET A 263 18.05 -18.68 15.17
C MET A 263 18.57 -17.42 14.45
N ARG A 264 19.50 -17.53 13.50
CA ARG A 264 20.01 -16.40 12.73
C ARG A 264 18.96 -15.79 11.80
N TYR A 265 18.16 -16.65 11.13
CA TYR A 265 17.05 -16.18 10.32
C TYR A 265 16.00 -15.49 11.20
N ALA A 266 15.64 -16.10 12.33
CA ALA A 266 14.71 -15.52 13.29
C ALA A 266 15.20 -14.16 13.82
N LEU A 267 16.49 -14.07 14.18
CA LEU A 267 17.10 -12.81 14.65
C LEU A 267 17.00 -11.70 13.57
N ALA A 268 17.33 -12.02 12.31
CA ALA A 268 17.24 -11.06 11.22
C ALA A 268 15.80 -10.54 11.03
N VAL A 269 14.81 -11.44 11.02
CA VAL A 269 13.40 -11.08 10.90
C VAL A 269 12.95 -10.25 12.09
N CYS A 270 13.24 -10.66 13.32
CA CYS A 270 12.90 -9.91 14.54
C CYS A 270 13.51 -8.50 14.55
N THR A 271 14.77 -8.37 14.13
CA THR A 271 15.43 -7.05 14.07
C THR A 271 14.70 -6.11 13.12
N ILE A 272 14.30 -6.60 11.93
CA ILE A 272 13.58 -5.77 10.96
C ILE A 272 12.16 -5.44 11.44
N ILE A 273 11.48 -6.37 12.09
CA ILE A 273 10.16 -6.10 12.71
C ILE A 273 10.30 -4.99 13.76
N VAL A 274 11.32 -5.04 14.61
CA VAL A 274 11.57 -3.99 15.61
C VAL A 274 11.84 -2.63 14.95
N ILE A 275 12.67 -2.58 13.91
CA ILE A 275 12.94 -1.34 13.14
C ILE A 275 11.62 -0.79 12.56
N GLY A 276 10.82 -1.64 11.92
CA GLY A 276 9.53 -1.23 11.37
C GLY A 276 8.55 -0.76 12.43
N PHE A 277 8.48 -1.44 13.57
CA PHE A 277 7.62 -1.03 14.69
C PHE A 277 8.04 0.32 15.28
N VAL A 278 9.32 0.57 15.42
CA VAL A 278 9.86 1.85 15.94
C VAL A 278 9.59 2.97 14.92
N SER A 279 9.87 2.74 13.64
CA SER A 279 9.68 3.75 12.58
C SER A 279 8.21 4.15 12.37
N SER A 280 7.28 3.24 12.67
CA SER A 280 5.82 3.51 12.56
C SER A 280 5.26 4.28 13.77
N ARG A 281 6.12 4.71 14.73
CA ARG A 281 5.63 5.52 15.86
C ARG A 281 5.39 6.96 15.45
N PRO A 282 4.26 7.56 15.86
CA PRO A 282 3.88 8.92 15.46
C PRO A 282 4.97 9.98 15.70
N ALA A 283 5.73 9.82 16.80
CA ALA A 283 6.82 10.73 17.13
C ALA A 283 8.00 10.70 16.13
N MET A 284 8.11 9.67 15.30
CA MET A 284 9.17 9.49 14.29
C MET A 284 8.66 9.64 12.86
N MET A 285 7.35 9.83 12.67
CA MET A 285 6.74 9.96 11.36
C MET A 285 6.91 11.38 10.82
N GLY A 286 7.71 11.51 9.76
CA GLY A 286 7.73 12.68 8.91
C GLY A 286 6.95 12.40 7.63
N PHE A 287 6.27 13.41 7.08
CA PHE A 287 5.55 13.29 5.81
C PHE A 287 5.79 14.53 4.95
N TYR A 288 5.80 14.30 3.65
CA TYR A 288 5.93 15.36 2.65
C TYR A 288 4.87 15.15 1.57
N ASP A 289 3.99 16.12 1.42
CA ASP A 289 3.00 16.14 0.35
C ASP A 289 3.63 16.76 -0.91
N ALA A 290 3.87 15.91 -1.89
CA ALA A 290 4.44 16.30 -3.18
C ALA A 290 3.39 16.85 -4.15
N THR A 291 2.09 16.80 -3.82
CA THR A 291 1.05 17.36 -4.68
C THR A 291 1.07 18.90 -4.63
N ARG A 292 0.83 19.54 -5.77
CA ARG A 292 0.82 21.00 -5.86
C ARG A 292 -0.25 21.65 -4.99
N SER A 293 -1.43 21.04 -4.93
CA SER A 293 -2.59 21.53 -4.16
C SER A 293 -2.58 21.06 -2.71
N LYS A 294 -1.56 20.33 -2.27
CA LYS A 294 -1.45 19.76 -0.90
C LYS A 294 -2.68 18.92 -0.48
N GLN A 295 -3.31 18.23 -1.43
CA GLN A 295 -4.56 17.46 -1.20
C GLN A 295 -4.36 16.21 -0.34
N ARG A 296 -3.13 15.81 -0.04
CA ARG A 296 -2.81 14.65 0.79
C ARG A 296 -2.48 15.00 2.23
N THR A 297 -2.51 16.30 2.56
CA THR A 297 -2.33 16.84 3.92
C THR A 297 -3.49 17.75 4.30
N LEU A 298 -3.69 17.98 5.58
CA LEU A 298 -4.70 18.92 6.06
C LEU A 298 -4.31 20.35 5.69
N SER A 299 -5.32 21.19 5.41
CA SER A 299 -5.13 22.63 5.27
C SER A 299 -4.58 23.25 6.56
N GLU A 300 -3.96 24.44 6.45
CA GLU A 300 -3.38 25.12 7.62
C GLU A 300 -4.43 25.39 8.71
N GLU A 301 -5.66 25.69 8.33
CA GLU A 301 -6.78 25.89 9.26
C GLU A 301 -7.13 24.59 9.99
N SER A 302 -7.22 23.48 9.26
CA SER A 302 -7.51 22.17 9.85
C SER A 302 -6.36 21.70 10.77
N GLN A 303 -5.10 21.99 10.41
CA GLN A 303 -3.94 21.70 11.27
C GLN A 303 -4.03 22.47 12.60
N LYS A 304 -4.37 23.76 12.57
CA LYS A 304 -4.58 24.55 13.78
C LYS A 304 -5.68 23.99 14.67
N VAL A 305 -6.76 23.48 14.07
CA VAL A 305 -7.82 22.79 14.83
C VAL A 305 -7.27 21.54 15.49
N MET A 306 -6.49 20.74 14.75
CA MET A 306 -5.91 19.50 15.28
C MET A 306 -4.91 19.75 16.44
N GLU A 307 -4.14 20.84 16.38
CA GLU A 307 -3.23 21.26 17.45
C GLU A 307 -3.96 21.64 18.76
N GLN A 308 -5.14 22.24 18.63
CA GLN A 308 -5.97 22.64 19.75
C GLN A 308 -6.69 21.47 20.42
N LEU A 309 -6.82 20.34 19.73
CA LEU A 309 -7.48 19.16 20.26
C LEU A 309 -6.61 18.48 21.33
N SER A 310 -7.14 18.29 22.54
CA SER A 310 -6.49 17.57 23.62
C SER A 310 -7.26 16.30 23.99
N GLY A 311 -6.53 15.26 24.41
CA GLY A 311 -7.10 13.99 24.89
C GLY A 311 -7.50 13.01 23.78
N PRO A 312 -7.90 11.78 24.15
CA PRO A 312 -8.31 10.75 23.22
C PRO A 312 -9.66 11.08 22.56
N MET A 313 -9.78 10.69 21.30
CA MET A 313 -11.01 10.84 20.51
C MET A 313 -11.38 9.52 19.87
N THR A 314 -12.68 9.25 19.75
CA THR A 314 -13.18 8.08 19.03
C THR A 314 -14.16 8.52 17.95
N ILE A 315 -13.93 8.08 16.71
CA ILE A 315 -14.86 8.25 15.61
C ILE A 315 -15.62 6.94 15.47
N THR A 316 -16.89 6.92 15.90
CA THR A 316 -17.74 5.74 15.79
C THR A 316 -18.63 5.84 14.56
N THR A 317 -18.48 4.87 13.66
CA THR A 317 -19.30 4.74 12.45
C THR A 317 -20.43 3.74 12.70
N TYR A 318 -21.67 4.20 12.68
CA TYR A 318 -22.87 3.36 12.82
C TYR A 318 -23.40 2.99 11.43
N VAL A 319 -23.43 1.69 11.14
CA VAL A 319 -23.73 1.15 9.81
C VAL A 319 -24.96 0.25 9.87
N ASN A 320 -26.03 0.64 9.19
CA ASN A 320 -27.24 -0.18 9.10
C ASN A 320 -27.08 -1.25 8.01
N ILE A 321 -27.33 -2.53 8.35
CA ILE A 321 -27.21 -3.65 7.40
C ILE A 321 -28.17 -3.55 6.22
N PHE A 322 -29.28 -2.83 6.38
CA PHE A 322 -30.28 -2.62 5.34
C PHE A 322 -30.04 -1.37 4.50
N ASP A 323 -29.06 -0.55 4.89
CA ASP A 323 -28.71 0.65 4.14
C ASP A 323 -28.00 0.27 2.82
N LYS A 324 -28.23 1.05 1.79
CA LYS A 324 -27.49 0.95 0.51
C LYS A 324 -26.00 1.18 0.72
N GLU A 325 -25.68 2.01 1.71
CA GLU A 325 -24.31 2.44 2.03
C GLU A 325 -23.57 1.49 2.97
N PHE A 326 -24.16 0.34 3.29
CA PHE A 326 -23.48 -0.69 4.09
C PHE A 326 -22.09 -1.04 3.54
N ASP A 327 -21.99 -1.11 2.21
CA ASP A 327 -20.74 -1.55 1.55
C ASP A 327 -19.60 -0.55 1.77
N VAL A 328 -19.87 0.75 1.94
CA VAL A 328 -18.87 1.81 2.19
C VAL A 328 -18.05 1.57 3.47
N ALA A 329 -18.65 1.00 4.50
CA ALA A 329 -17.98 0.70 5.76
C ALA A 329 -18.14 -0.78 6.15
N SER A 330 -18.33 -1.67 5.18
CA SER A 330 -18.32 -3.11 5.39
C SER A 330 -16.96 -3.55 5.94
N PRO A 331 -16.84 -4.70 6.63
CA PRO A 331 -15.55 -5.17 7.15
C PRO A 331 -14.44 -5.25 6.11
N ARG A 332 -14.78 -5.41 4.82
CA ARG A 332 -13.82 -5.44 3.72
C ARG A 332 -13.29 -4.05 3.38
N GLU A 333 -14.18 -3.05 3.42
CA GLU A 333 -13.88 -1.68 3.03
C GLU A 333 -13.41 -0.80 4.20
N GLN A 334 -13.44 -1.31 5.44
CA GLN A 334 -13.01 -0.56 6.64
C GLN A 334 -11.62 0.06 6.51
N LYS A 335 -10.69 -0.60 5.81
CA LYS A 335 -9.33 -0.05 5.62
C LYS A 335 -9.32 1.16 4.70
N GLU A 336 -10.08 1.09 3.62
CA GLU A 336 -10.22 2.19 2.68
C GLU A 336 -10.91 3.36 3.35
N ASP A 337 -11.93 3.07 4.14
CA ASP A 337 -12.60 4.06 4.95
C ASP A 337 -11.67 4.69 6.01
N MET A 338 -10.91 3.88 6.75
CA MET A 338 -9.90 4.38 7.70
C MET A 338 -8.80 5.19 7.00
N ALA A 339 -8.42 4.82 5.77
CA ALA A 339 -7.41 5.53 5.01
C ALA A 339 -7.81 6.97 4.71
N ARG A 340 -9.10 7.26 4.55
CA ARG A 340 -9.63 8.63 4.34
C ARG A 340 -9.41 9.53 5.55
N PHE A 341 -9.47 8.96 6.76
CA PHE A 341 -9.18 9.68 8.01
C PHE A 341 -7.69 9.70 8.37
N LYS A 342 -6.84 9.08 7.56
CA LYS A 342 -5.40 8.97 7.82
C LYS A 342 -4.72 10.34 7.91
N MET A 343 -5.21 11.34 7.19
CA MET A 343 -4.75 12.73 7.30
C MET A 343 -4.88 13.25 8.75
N TYR A 344 -6.00 12.98 9.41
CA TYR A 344 -6.26 13.42 10.79
C TYR A 344 -5.49 12.59 11.82
N THR A 345 -5.47 11.25 11.65
CA THR A 345 -4.76 10.37 12.58
C THR A 345 -3.24 10.55 12.55
N ARG A 346 -2.67 11.12 11.47
CA ARG A 346 -1.24 11.52 11.44
C ARG A 346 -0.95 12.67 12.38
N PHE A 347 -1.82 13.69 12.41
CA PHE A 347 -1.66 14.82 13.33
C PHE A 347 -2.07 14.47 14.76
N LYS A 348 -3.06 13.58 14.91
CA LYS A 348 -3.58 13.12 16.19
C LYS A 348 -3.70 11.60 16.23
N PRO A 349 -2.62 10.89 16.59
CA PRO A 349 -2.61 9.42 16.64
C PRO A 349 -3.55 8.81 17.69
N GLU A 350 -4.03 9.63 18.62
CA GLU A 350 -4.98 9.23 19.67
C GLU A 350 -6.41 9.04 19.15
N ILE A 351 -6.69 9.44 17.91
CA ILE A 351 -7.99 9.21 17.27
C ILE A 351 -8.14 7.73 16.97
N LYS A 352 -9.17 7.11 17.58
CA LYS A 352 -9.57 5.72 17.32
C LYS A 352 -10.77 5.71 16.41
N MET A 353 -10.84 4.74 15.51
CA MET A 353 -12.00 4.51 14.67
C MET A 353 -12.68 3.21 15.07
N GLU A 354 -13.98 3.27 15.33
CA GLU A 354 -14.82 2.13 15.70
C GLU A 354 -15.99 1.99 14.72
N TYR A 355 -16.41 0.75 14.48
CA TYR A 355 -17.53 0.43 13.58
C TYR A 355 -18.55 -0.39 14.34
N VAL A 356 -19.79 0.12 14.36
CA VAL A 356 -20.93 -0.52 15.01
C VAL A 356 -21.96 -0.86 13.96
N TYR A 357 -22.19 -2.15 13.76
CA TYR A 357 -23.17 -2.65 12.80
C TYR A 357 -24.49 -2.91 13.49
N TYR A 358 -25.56 -2.40 12.90
CA TYR A 358 -26.90 -2.53 13.49
C TYR A 358 -27.95 -2.83 12.43
N TYR A 359 -29.15 -3.20 12.90
CA TYR A 359 -30.35 -3.32 12.08
C TYR A 359 -31.48 -2.52 12.72
N SER A 360 -32.35 -1.97 11.88
CA SER A 360 -33.57 -1.26 12.26
C SER A 360 -34.73 -1.80 11.47
N THR A 361 -35.94 -1.39 11.83
CA THR A 361 -37.12 -1.70 11.02
C THR A 361 -36.98 -1.05 9.64
N PRO A 362 -36.95 -1.82 8.53
CA PRO A 362 -36.84 -1.23 7.20
C PRO A 362 -38.04 -0.38 6.88
N LYS A 363 -37.83 0.76 6.25
CA LYS A 363 -38.91 1.65 5.77
C LYS A 363 -39.62 1.05 4.56
N ASP A 364 -38.96 0.17 3.82
CA ASP A 364 -39.47 -0.45 2.61
C ASP A 364 -40.02 -1.85 2.91
N SER A 365 -41.26 -2.12 2.45
CA SER A 365 -41.91 -3.43 2.56
C SER A 365 -41.26 -4.51 1.67
N THR A 366 -40.33 -4.16 0.79
CA THR A 366 -39.68 -5.08 -0.18
C THR A 366 -38.96 -6.21 0.54
N LEU A 367 -38.29 -5.92 1.66
CA LEU A 367 -37.58 -6.93 2.45
C LEU A 367 -38.55 -7.94 3.08
N TYR A 368 -39.71 -7.49 3.57
CA TYR A 368 -40.71 -8.40 4.11
C TYR A 368 -41.33 -9.29 3.03
N ARG A 369 -41.48 -8.79 1.81
CA ARG A 369 -41.93 -9.60 0.66
C ARG A 369 -40.91 -10.66 0.25
N GLN A 370 -39.60 -10.35 0.33
CA GLN A 370 -38.52 -11.30 0.04
C GLN A 370 -38.38 -12.40 1.10
N TYR A 371 -38.74 -12.10 2.34
CA TYR A 371 -38.60 -13.01 3.48
C TYR A 371 -39.94 -13.16 4.24
N PRO A 372 -40.96 -13.77 3.63
CA PRO A 372 -42.24 -13.98 4.28
C PRO A 372 -42.08 -14.82 5.55
N ASN A 373 -42.81 -14.49 6.59
CA ASN A 373 -42.85 -15.21 7.88
C ASN A 373 -41.55 -15.14 8.72
N LYS A 374 -40.63 -14.22 8.43
CA LYS A 374 -39.43 -13.99 9.27
C LYS A 374 -39.58 -12.68 10.06
N ASN A 375 -39.08 -12.72 11.31
CA ASN A 375 -39.00 -11.50 12.11
C ASN A 375 -37.78 -10.63 11.63
N ILE A 376 -37.72 -9.37 12.04
CA ILE A 376 -36.72 -8.41 11.59
C ILE A 376 -35.28 -8.87 11.89
N ARG A 377 -35.08 -9.53 13.03
CA ARG A 377 -33.77 -10.07 13.43
C ARG A 377 -33.35 -11.21 12.51
N GLU A 378 -34.27 -12.08 12.16
CA GLU A 378 -34.00 -13.19 11.23
C GLU A 378 -33.69 -12.68 9.83
N ILE A 379 -34.45 -11.66 9.35
CA ILE A 379 -34.20 -11.00 8.08
C ILE A 379 -32.79 -10.38 8.09
N ALA A 380 -32.44 -9.65 9.16
CA ALA A 380 -31.11 -9.05 9.31
C ALA A 380 -29.99 -10.09 9.27
N TYR A 381 -30.21 -11.25 9.88
CA TYR A 381 -29.24 -12.35 9.88
C TYR A 381 -29.07 -12.98 8.49
N GLU A 382 -30.14 -13.15 7.73
CA GLU A 382 -30.08 -13.66 6.35
C GLU A 382 -29.40 -12.66 5.41
N VAL A 383 -29.71 -11.37 5.53
CA VAL A 383 -29.06 -10.32 4.76
C VAL A 383 -27.56 -10.25 5.10
N ALA A 384 -27.22 -10.37 6.38
CA ALA A 384 -25.83 -10.41 6.82
C ALA A 384 -25.05 -11.59 6.19
N LYS A 385 -25.65 -12.78 6.18
CA LYS A 385 -25.06 -13.95 5.51
C LYS A 385 -24.84 -13.70 4.01
N LYS A 386 -25.82 -13.12 3.32
CA LYS A 386 -25.69 -12.78 1.89
C LYS A 386 -24.57 -11.77 1.63
N LYS A 387 -24.38 -10.83 2.55
CA LYS A 387 -23.31 -9.83 2.49
C LYS A 387 -21.98 -10.32 3.07
N ASN A 388 -21.85 -11.63 3.35
CA ASN A 388 -20.67 -12.23 3.98
C ASN A 388 -20.29 -11.56 5.31
N PHE A 389 -21.26 -11.12 6.08
CA PHE A 389 -21.08 -10.50 7.39
C PHE A 389 -21.46 -11.45 8.51
N ASN A 390 -20.70 -11.44 9.62
CA ASN A 390 -21.01 -12.28 10.78
C ASN A 390 -22.24 -11.74 11.53
N PRO A 391 -23.41 -12.43 11.51
CA PRO A 391 -24.63 -11.95 12.12
C PRO A 391 -24.54 -11.68 13.62
N LYS A 392 -23.61 -12.37 14.32
CA LYS A 392 -23.42 -12.21 15.77
C LYS A 392 -22.87 -10.83 16.16
N LYS A 393 -22.33 -10.07 15.21
CA LYS A 393 -21.82 -8.71 15.43
C LYS A 393 -22.89 -7.64 15.23
N LEU A 394 -24.11 -8.01 14.79
CA LEU A 394 -25.22 -7.07 14.61
C LEU A 394 -25.88 -6.77 15.95
N LYS A 395 -26.12 -5.48 16.20
CA LYS A 395 -26.91 -4.96 17.33
C LYS A 395 -28.26 -4.50 16.84
N SER A 396 -29.26 -4.51 17.71
CA SER A 396 -30.55 -3.88 17.40
C SER A 396 -30.43 -2.36 17.57
N ALA A 397 -31.18 -1.58 16.78
CA ALA A 397 -31.23 -0.13 16.96
C ALA A 397 -31.72 0.27 18.36
N GLU A 398 -32.55 -0.56 19.00
CA GLU A 398 -33.05 -0.35 20.36
C GLU A 398 -31.94 -0.48 21.41
N GLU A 399 -31.02 -1.43 21.24
CA GLU A 399 -29.83 -1.59 22.11
C GLU A 399 -28.87 -0.39 22.04
N LEU A 400 -28.91 0.37 20.95
CA LEU A 400 -28.04 1.53 20.74
C LEU A 400 -28.68 2.84 21.19
N LYS A 401 -29.99 2.84 21.54
CA LYS A 401 -30.75 4.04 21.85
C LYS A 401 -30.21 4.84 23.04
N GLU A 402 -29.57 4.15 23.99
CA GLU A 402 -28.90 4.81 25.13
C GLU A 402 -27.63 5.59 24.72
N LYS A 403 -26.97 5.16 23.65
CA LYS A 403 -25.72 5.79 23.16
C LYS A 403 -25.99 6.85 22.09
N ILE A 404 -26.92 6.57 21.18
CA ILE A 404 -27.26 7.44 20.07
C ILE A 404 -28.71 7.28 19.67
N ASP A 405 -29.39 8.40 19.41
CA ASP A 405 -30.74 8.40 18.85
C ASP A 405 -30.69 8.29 17.31
N LEU A 406 -30.62 7.04 16.84
CA LEU A 406 -30.59 6.71 15.42
C LEU A 406 -31.90 7.06 14.67
N ALA A 407 -33.00 7.23 15.39
CA ALA A 407 -34.28 7.62 14.77
C ALA A 407 -34.21 9.03 14.19
N LYS A 408 -33.51 9.95 14.87
CA LYS A 408 -33.26 11.32 14.35
C LYS A 408 -32.46 11.35 13.06
N GLU A 409 -31.65 10.31 12.82
CA GLU A 409 -30.83 10.14 11.62
C GLU A 409 -31.52 9.22 10.58
N ASN A 410 -32.79 8.97 10.73
CA ASN A 410 -33.58 8.11 9.84
C ASN A 410 -33.01 6.67 9.68
N TYR A 411 -32.27 6.19 10.69
CA TYR A 411 -31.58 4.89 10.66
C TYR A 411 -30.61 4.71 9.49
N ARG A 412 -30.02 5.80 9.02
CA ARG A 412 -28.99 5.79 7.96
C ARG A 412 -27.61 5.57 8.55
N PHE A 413 -26.63 5.54 7.67
CA PHE A 413 -25.20 5.60 7.99
C PHE A 413 -24.86 6.91 8.72
N VAL A 414 -24.25 6.83 9.92
CA VAL A 414 -23.92 8.00 10.74
C VAL A 414 -22.54 7.83 11.36
N ARG A 415 -21.76 8.92 11.37
CA ARG A 415 -20.51 9.00 12.10
C ARG A 415 -20.60 9.99 13.26
N VAL A 416 -20.11 9.57 14.41
CA VAL A 416 -20.09 10.39 15.62
C VAL A 416 -18.65 10.49 16.11
N VAL A 417 -18.19 11.70 16.34
CA VAL A 417 -16.92 11.98 17.03
C VAL A 417 -17.23 12.13 18.50
N GLU A 418 -16.61 11.33 19.32
CA GLU A 418 -16.73 11.35 20.78
C GLU A 418 -15.39 11.66 21.40
N ARG A 419 -15.35 12.59 22.35
CA ARG A 419 -14.16 12.91 23.13
C ARG A 419 -14.10 12.09 24.41
N GLY A 420 -12.91 11.98 25.00
CA GLY A 420 -12.73 11.36 26.31
C GLY A 420 -13.53 12.05 27.43
N SER A 421 -13.98 13.30 27.24
CA SER A 421 -14.88 14.04 28.13
C SER A 421 -16.36 13.61 28.01
N GLY A 422 -16.70 12.80 27.00
CA GLY A 422 -18.09 12.38 26.71
C GLY A 422 -18.84 13.33 25.76
N GLU A 423 -18.23 14.41 25.31
CA GLU A 423 -18.82 15.32 24.31
C GLU A 423 -18.87 14.65 22.94
N GLN A 424 -20.01 14.78 22.26
CA GLN A 424 -20.26 14.16 20.98
C GLN A 424 -20.57 15.20 19.92
N ALA A 425 -19.96 15.08 18.75
CA ALA A 425 -20.29 15.83 17.55
C ALA A 425 -20.60 14.87 16.41
N ARG A 426 -21.63 15.17 15.62
CA ARG A 426 -22.00 14.36 14.47
C ARG A 426 -21.25 14.85 13.24
N LEU A 427 -20.59 13.96 12.55
CA LEU A 427 -20.14 14.18 11.19
C LEU A 427 -21.36 14.00 10.29
N ARG A 428 -21.96 15.10 9.90
CA ARG A 428 -23.11 15.07 8.98
C ARG A 428 -22.61 14.86 7.57
N LEU A 429 -23.18 13.87 6.93
CA LEU A 429 -23.20 13.76 5.48
C LEU A 429 -24.34 14.69 5.03
N PHE A 430 -24.01 15.74 4.26
CA PHE A 430 -25.03 16.47 3.55
C PHE A 430 -25.67 15.56 2.49
N ASP A 431 -26.89 15.87 2.08
CA ASP A 431 -27.63 15.10 1.05
C ASP A 431 -27.04 15.31 -0.38
N ASP A 432 -25.73 15.47 -0.49
CA ASP A 432 -25.01 15.79 -1.70
C ASP A 432 -24.51 14.56 -2.49
N MET A 433 -24.99 13.37 -2.17
CA MET A 433 -24.54 12.09 -2.73
C MET A 433 -23.10 11.70 -2.41
N GLU A 434 -22.33 12.49 -1.69
CA GLU A 434 -21.01 12.16 -1.23
C GLU A 434 -21.05 11.55 0.18
N TYR A 435 -20.79 10.25 0.29
CA TYR A 435 -20.82 9.50 1.56
C TYR A 435 -19.60 9.73 2.45
N HIS A 436 -18.71 10.58 2.01
CA HIS A 436 -17.49 10.89 2.73
C HIS A 436 -17.51 12.36 3.12
N PRO A 437 -17.44 12.64 4.43
CA PRO A 437 -17.41 14.02 4.87
C PRO A 437 -16.17 14.72 4.31
N SER A 438 -16.34 15.93 3.84
CA SER A 438 -15.27 16.81 3.39
C SER A 438 -14.32 17.17 4.55
N GLU A 439 -13.11 17.63 4.23
CA GLU A 439 -12.18 18.14 5.25
C GLU A 439 -12.81 19.24 6.11
N THR A 440 -13.58 20.13 5.48
CA THR A 440 -14.27 21.23 6.18
C THR A 440 -15.28 20.70 7.19
N GLU A 441 -16.07 19.68 6.82
CA GLU A 441 -17.07 19.08 7.71
C GLU A 441 -16.43 18.36 8.88
N ILE A 442 -15.36 17.58 8.63
CA ILE A 442 -14.62 16.89 9.69
C ILE A 442 -14.00 17.90 10.65
N SER A 443 -13.32 18.93 10.11
CA SER A 443 -12.68 19.97 10.93
C SER A 443 -13.69 20.79 11.71
N ALA A 444 -14.87 21.08 11.11
CA ALA A 444 -15.97 21.74 11.81
C ALA A 444 -16.55 20.89 12.94
N ALA A 445 -16.76 19.58 12.71
CA ALA A 445 -17.23 18.68 13.75
C ALA A 445 -16.22 18.54 14.90
N LEU A 446 -14.93 18.46 14.58
CA LEU A 446 -13.86 18.45 15.55
C LEU A 446 -13.81 19.77 16.36
N LYS A 447 -13.99 20.92 15.69
CA LYS A 447 -14.03 22.24 16.30
C LYS A 447 -15.27 22.42 17.18
N LEU A 448 -16.46 21.96 16.73
CA LEU A 448 -17.68 22.00 17.53
C LEU A 448 -17.53 21.21 18.84
N SER A 449 -16.79 20.13 18.82
CA SER A 449 -16.44 19.40 20.05
C SER A 449 -15.56 20.21 21.01
N LEU A 450 -14.95 21.35 20.58
CA LEU A 450 -14.18 22.27 21.41
C LEU A 450 -15.04 23.39 22.01
N ILE A 451 -16.17 23.76 21.37
CA ILE A 451 -16.93 24.97 21.71
C ILE A 451 -17.92 24.70 22.85
N HIS A 452 -18.20 23.46 23.19
CA HIS A 452 -19.07 23.09 24.30
C HIS A 452 -18.33 22.95 25.65
N ILE A 453 -17.29 23.75 25.86
CA ILE A 453 -16.61 23.92 27.16
C ILE A 453 -17.22 25.14 27.88
#